data_ac5e941cd171ed6b4eeca330d10f970c
#
_entry.id   ac5e941cd171ed6b4eeca330d10f970c
#
_cell.length_a   1.000
_cell.length_b   1.000
_cell.length_c   1.000
_cell.angle_alpha   90.00
_cell.angle_beta   90.00
_cell.angle_gamma   90.00
#
_symmetry.space_group_name_H-M   'P 1'
#
loop_
_entity.id
_entity.type
_entity.pdbx_description
1 polymer ?
#
loop_
_entity_poly.entity_id
_entity_poly.type
_entity_poly.pdbx_seq_one_letter_code
_entity_poly.pdbx_strand_id
1 'polypeptide(L)'
;MLDDYNARISEDVVWVIEEASDMAGVIVLLPRPDYLLLDNIAVPPARQGSGLGRRLLAFAEAEAVRRGYREIRLYTHRTMTENQQLYAAIGYEEIGRGAEAGYERVFMRKRLVG
;
A
#
# COMPACT_ATOMS: atom_id res chain seq x y z
N MET A 1 -1.08 -7.45 -14.67
CA MET A 1 -0.44 -6.34 -14.93
C MET A 1 -1.26 -5.14 -14.72
N LEU A 2 -0.68 -4.12 -14.27
CA LEU A 2 -1.39 -2.94 -13.97
C LEU A 2 -1.13 -1.98 -15.07
N ASP A 3 -1.96 -1.96 -16.04
CA ASP A 3 -1.68 -1.12 -17.13
C ASP A 3 -2.62 0.02 -17.22
N ASP A 4 -3.50 0.12 -16.29
CA ASP A 4 -4.32 1.21 -16.41
C ASP A 4 -4.19 2.03 -15.27
N TYR A 5 -3.82 3.21 -15.42
CA TYR A 5 -3.74 3.92 -14.40
C TYR A 5 -3.78 5.11 -14.72
N ASN A 6 -3.64 5.99 -14.07
CA ASN A 6 -3.57 6.99 -14.38
C ASN A 6 -3.50 8.16 -13.76
N ALA A 7 -3.71 8.47 -12.79
CA ALA A 7 -3.73 9.78 -12.31
C ALA A 7 -2.51 10.09 -11.56
N ARG A 8 -1.95 11.24 -11.78
CA ARG A 8 -0.85 11.61 -11.07
C ARG A 8 -1.12 12.97 -10.56
N ILE A 9 -1.05 13.22 -9.28
CA ILE A 9 -1.37 14.47 -8.69
C ILE A 9 -0.19 14.95 -7.90
N SER A 10 0.44 16.00 -8.31
CA SER A 10 1.62 16.51 -7.63
C SER A 10 2.66 15.46 -7.50
N GLU A 11 3.15 15.25 -6.30
CA GLU A 11 4.13 14.25 -6.04
C GLU A 11 3.51 12.92 -5.73
N ASP A 12 2.21 12.89 -5.51
CA ASP A 12 1.53 11.68 -5.18
C ASP A 12 1.29 10.89 -6.44
N VAL A 13 1.39 9.60 -6.33
CA VAL A 13 1.18 8.74 -7.47
C VAL A 13 0.03 7.83 -7.16
N VAL A 14 -1.00 7.94 -7.98
CA VAL A 14 -2.22 7.20 -7.77
C VAL A 14 -2.43 6.27 -8.95
N TRP A 15 -2.63 5.00 -8.65
CA TRP A 15 -2.97 4.05 -9.69
C TRP A 15 -4.38 3.54 -9.44
N VAL A 16 -5.15 3.48 -10.50
CA VAL A 16 -6.45 2.85 -10.47
C VAL A 16 -6.34 1.61 -11.34
N ILE A 17 -6.68 0.48 -10.77
CA ILE A 17 -6.64 -0.77 -11.49
C ILE A 17 -8.02 -1.08 -12.01
N GLU A 18 -8.10 -1.35 -13.30
CA GLU A 18 -9.37 -1.66 -13.94
C GLU A 18 -9.29 -3.02 -14.59
N GLU A 19 -10.35 -3.77 -14.47
CA GLU A 19 -10.48 -5.05 -15.15
C GLU A 19 -11.84 -5.10 -15.79
N ALA A 20 -11.91 -5.38 -17.06
CA ALA A 20 -13.17 -5.50 -17.79
C ALA A 20 -14.05 -4.25 -17.61
N SER A 21 -13.42 -3.10 -17.63
CA SER A 21 -14.11 -1.81 -17.53
C SER A 21 -14.62 -1.49 -16.15
N ASP A 22 -14.31 -2.32 -15.15
CA ASP A 22 -14.69 -2.04 -13.77
C ASP A 22 -13.46 -1.69 -12.96
N MET A 23 -13.62 -0.80 -12.01
CA MET A 23 -12.54 -0.47 -11.10
C MET A 23 -12.32 -1.63 -10.16
N ALA A 24 -11.13 -2.18 -10.18
CA ALA A 24 -10.79 -3.31 -9.32
C ALA A 24 -10.08 -2.87 -8.05
N GLY A 25 -9.42 -1.72 -8.04
CA GLY A 25 -8.76 -1.25 -6.84
C GLY A 25 -8.03 0.05 -7.07
N VAL A 26 -7.59 0.65 -5.98
CA VAL A 26 -6.84 1.91 -6.00
C VAL A 26 -5.66 1.77 -5.07
N ILE A 27 -4.52 2.32 -5.46
CA ILE A 27 -3.36 2.37 -4.59
C ILE A 27 -2.72 3.74 -4.72
N VAL A 28 -2.32 4.30 -3.59
CA VAL A 28 -1.68 5.62 -3.53
C VAL A 28 -0.32 5.46 -2.89
N LEU A 29 0.71 5.88 -3.60
CA LEU A 29 2.08 5.79 -3.12
C LEU A 29 2.65 7.19 -3.06
N LEU A 30 3.29 7.51 -1.95
CA LEU A 30 3.88 8.83 -1.72
C LEU A 30 5.39 8.67 -1.58
N PRO A 31 6.16 9.19 -2.52
CA PRO A 31 7.62 9.12 -2.41
C PRO A 31 8.11 9.97 -1.23
N ARG A 32 9.01 9.41 -0.45
CA ARG A 32 9.66 10.10 0.65
C ARG A 32 11.18 9.95 0.44
N PRO A 33 12.00 10.72 1.16
CA PRO A 33 13.44 10.64 0.93
C PRO A 33 14.03 9.26 1.14
N ASP A 34 13.58 8.55 2.18
CA ASP A 34 14.20 7.30 2.57
C ASP A 34 13.35 6.07 2.35
N TYR A 35 12.10 6.23 1.98
CA TYR A 35 11.21 5.10 1.78
C TYR A 35 10.04 5.51 0.91
N LEU A 36 9.37 4.53 0.35
CA LEU A 36 8.13 4.78 -0.35
C LEU A 36 6.99 4.54 0.64
N LEU A 37 6.08 5.49 0.77
CA LEU A 37 4.96 5.36 1.68
C LEU A 37 3.75 4.87 0.92
N LEU A 38 3.19 3.75 1.36
CA LEU A 38 1.92 3.28 0.85
C LEU A 38 0.85 3.99 1.68
N ASP A 39 0.27 5.02 1.11
CA ASP A 39 -0.65 5.88 1.85
C ASP A 39 -2.05 5.30 1.88
N ASN A 40 -2.46 4.66 0.82
CA ASN A 40 -3.80 4.13 0.77
C ASN A 40 -3.87 2.96 -0.20
N ILE A 41 -4.73 2.00 0.14
CA ILE A 41 -5.00 0.88 -0.72
C ILE A 41 -6.46 0.56 -0.50
N ALA A 42 -7.22 0.46 -1.56
CA ALA A 42 -8.65 0.22 -1.47
C ALA A 42 -9.07 -0.82 -2.49
N VAL A 43 -9.82 -1.80 -2.03
CA VAL A 43 -10.37 -2.86 -2.87
C VAL A 43 -11.87 -2.82 -2.69
N PRO A 44 -12.63 -2.66 -3.77
CA PRO A 44 -14.10 -2.63 -3.66
C PRO A 44 -14.63 -3.90 -3.00
N PRO A 45 -15.74 -3.81 -2.29
CA PRO A 45 -16.27 -4.99 -1.59
C PRO A 45 -16.48 -6.19 -2.51
N ALA A 46 -16.84 -5.96 -3.76
CA ALA A 46 -17.07 -7.06 -4.69
C ALA A 46 -15.80 -7.80 -5.06
N ARG A 47 -14.64 -7.21 -4.79
CA ARG A 47 -13.36 -7.81 -5.13
C ARG A 47 -12.58 -8.27 -3.91
N GLN A 48 -13.10 -8.05 -2.72
CA GLN A 48 -12.40 -8.47 -1.51
C GLN A 48 -12.40 -9.99 -1.45
N GLY A 49 -11.30 -10.55 -0.96
CA GLY A 49 -11.15 -11.99 -0.90
C GLY A 49 -10.63 -12.60 -2.18
N SER A 50 -10.39 -11.79 -3.21
CA SER A 50 -9.93 -12.33 -4.51
C SER A 50 -8.40 -12.38 -4.63
N GLY A 51 -7.68 -11.94 -3.60
CA GLY A 51 -6.22 -11.84 -3.68
C GLY A 51 -5.75 -10.54 -4.29
N LEU A 52 -6.66 -9.64 -4.63
CA LEU A 52 -6.28 -8.38 -5.27
C LEU A 52 -5.45 -7.52 -4.33
N GLY A 53 -5.78 -7.51 -3.03
CA GLY A 53 -5.00 -6.73 -2.08
C GLY A 53 -3.54 -7.14 -2.07
N ARG A 54 -3.26 -8.45 -2.11
CA ARG A 54 -1.87 -8.91 -2.16
C ARG A 54 -1.19 -8.52 -3.45
N ARG A 55 -1.93 -8.52 -4.55
CA ARG A 55 -1.38 -8.12 -5.85
C ARG A 55 -1.05 -6.62 -5.86
N LEU A 56 -1.89 -5.81 -5.23
CA LEU A 56 -1.61 -4.38 -5.11
C LEU A 56 -0.39 -4.14 -4.24
N LEU A 57 -0.25 -4.89 -3.16
CA LEU A 57 0.93 -4.75 -2.31
C LEU A 57 2.19 -5.18 -3.05
N ALA A 58 2.10 -6.24 -3.86
CA ALA A 58 3.24 -6.67 -4.67
C ALA A 58 3.61 -5.59 -5.69
N PHE A 59 2.62 -4.92 -6.26
CA PHE A 59 2.88 -3.83 -7.18
C PHE A 59 3.61 -2.70 -6.47
N ALA A 60 3.17 -2.36 -5.26
CA ALA A 60 3.80 -1.28 -4.50
C ALA A 60 5.25 -1.60 -4.22
N GLU A 61 5.55 -2.86 -3.87
CA GLU A 61 6.93 -3.26 -3.59
C GLU A 61 7.77 -3.20 -4.85
N ALA A 62 7.24 -3.65 -5.97
CA ALA A 62 7.97 -3.59 -7.22
C ALA A 62 8.24 -2.15 -7.63
N GLU A 63 7.27 -1.27 -7.40
CA GLU A 63 7.45 0.14 -7.72
C GLU A 63 8.53 0.76 -6.82
N ALA A 64 8.55 0.38 -5.55
CA ALA A 64 9.56 0.89 -4.64
C ALA A 64 10.95 0.46 -5.09
N VAL A 65 11.11 -0.80 -5.46
CA VAL A 65 12.40 -1.30 -5.94
C VAL A 65 12.79 -0.57 -7.23
N ARG A 66 11.84 -0.39 -8.14
CA ARG A 66 12.12 0.27 -9.40
C ARG A 66 12.62 1.70 -9.19
N ARG A 67 12.13 2.36 -8.13
CA ARG A 67 12.52 3.73 -7.82
C ARG A 67 13.78 3.80 -6.97
N GLY A 68 14.36 2.66 -6.60
CA GLY A 68 15.59 2.63 -5.84
C GLY A 68 15.43 2.65 -4.34
N TYR A 69 14.20 2.50 -3.85
CA TYR A 69 13.98 2.45 -2.42
C TYR A 69 14.36 1.08 -1.86
N ARG A 70 14.84 1.08 -0.64
CA ARG A 70 15.16 -0.15 0.06
C ARG A 70 14.11 -0.51 1.10
N GLU A 71 13.10 0.31 1.23
CA GLU A 71 12.11 0.13 2.26
C GLU A 71 10.79 0.72 1.81
N ILE A 72 9.72 0.04 2.15
CA ILE A 72 8.38 0.54 1.92
C ILE A 72 7.69 0.56 3.28
N ARG A 73 6.93 1.60 3.56
CA ARG A 73 6.22 1.74 4.82
C ARG A 73 4.74 1.95 4.57
N LEU A 74 3.96 1.60 5.56
CA LEU A 74 2.53 1.86 5.54
C LEU A 74 2.07 2.10 6.96
N TYR A 75 0.84 2.52 7.11
CA TYR A 75 0.24 2.61 8.43
C TYR A 75 -1.18 2.10 8.33
N THR A 76 -1.71 1.64 9.45
CA THR A 76 -3.06 1.15 9.51
C THR A 76 -3.63 1.54 10.88
N HIS A 77 -4.93 1.50 11.01
CA HIS A 77 -5.57 1.86 12.27
C HIS A 77 -5.35 0.75 13.29
N ARG A 78 -5.23 1.13 14.55
CA ARG A 78 -5.02 0.18 15.63
C ARG A 78 -6.05 -0.93 15.68
N THR A 79 -7.29 -0.64 15.29
CA THR A 79 -8.36 -1.62 15.36
C THR A 79 -8.42 -2.55 14.14
N MET A 80 -7.62 -2.30 13.12
CA MET A 80 -7.66 -3.13 11.92
C MET A 80 -6.68 -4.29 12.04
N THR A 81 -7.01 -5.20 12.96
CA THR A 81 -6.10 -6.29 13.28
C THR A 81 -5.95 -7.28 12.13
N GLU A 82 -6.98 -7.46 11.32
CA GLU A 82 -6.88 -8.36 10.18
C GLU A 82 -5.87 -7.82 9.16
N ASN A 83 -5.89 -6.49 8.95
CA ASN A 83 -4.93 -5.90 8.05
C ASN A 83 -3.52 -6.02 8.59
N GLN A 84 -3.35 -5.83 9.90
CA GLN A 84 -2.04 -5.97 10.52
C GLN A 84 -1.52 -7.39 10.35
N GLN A 85 -2.39 -8.38 10.50
CA GLN A 85 -2.00 -9.78 10.33
C GLN A 85 -1.63 -10.06 8.88
N LEU A 86 -2.37 -9.50 7.93
CA LEU A 86 -2.06 -9.67 6.53
C LEU A 86 -0.69 -9.07 6.21
N TYR A 87 -0.44 -7.86 6.67
CA TYR A 87 0.83 -7.21 6.40
C TYR A 87 1.98 -7.97 7.04
N ALA A 88 1.79 -8.43 8.28
CA ALA A 88 2.84 -9.22 8.95
C ALA A 88 3.11 -10.51 8.18
N ALA A 89 2.08 -11.14 7.65
CA ALA A 89 2.24 -12.40 6.93
C ALA A 89 3.06 -12.23 5.66
N ILE A 90 3.05 -11.04 5.08
CA ILE A 90 3.81 -10.82 3.85
C ILE A 90 5.12 -10.08 4.09
N GLY A 91 5.52 -9.96 5.35
CA GLY A 91 6.86 -9.49 5.66
C GLY A 91 6.96 -8.11 6.27
N TYR A 92 5.86 -7.45 6.55
CA TYR A 92 5.92 -6.14 7.22
C TYR A 92 6.10 -6.34 8.71
N GLU A 93 6.85 -5.43 9.33
CA GLU A 93 7.03 -5.46 10.77
C GLU A 93 6.58 -4.14 11.35
N GLU A 94 6.02 -4.19 12.55
CA GLU A 94 5.59 -2.97 13.23
C GLU A 94 6.81 -2.21 13.72
N ILE A 95 6.86 -0.91 13.44
CA ILE A 95 7.97 -0.10 13.87
C ILE A 95 7.55 1.00 14.84
N GLY A 96 6.27 1.17 15.08
CA GLY A 96 5.85 2.16 16.04
C GLY A 96 4.35 2.35 16.01
N ARG A 97 3.87 3.13 16.97
CA ARG A 97 2.47 3.50 17.04
C ARG A 97 2.39 4.97 17.38
N GLY A 98 1.35 5.62 16.92
CA GLY A 98 1.16 7.02 17.20
C GLY A 98 -0.30 7.39 17.15
N ALA A 99 -0.62 8.56 17.71
CA ALA A 99 -1.96 9.08 17.66
C ALA A 99 -1.91 10.43 16.98
N GLU A 100 -2.82 10.65 16.04
CA GLU A 100 -2.85 11.88 15.32
C GLU A 100 -4.28 12.19 14.98
N ALA A 101 -4.74 13.36 15.34
CA ALA A 101 -6.10 13.79 15.06
C ALA A 101 -7.15 12.79 15.56
N GLY A 102 -6.88 12.15 16.70
CA GLY A 102 -7.80 11.21 17.26
C GLY A 102 -7.71 9.80 16.72
N TYR A 103 -6.82 9.56 15.76
CA TYR A 103 -6.63 8.24 15.19
C TYR A 103 -5.37 7.62 15.75
N GLU A 104 -5.47 6.36 16.17
CA GLU A 104 -4.30 5.62 16.62
C GLU A 104 -3.82 4.77 15.47
N ARG A 105 -2.58 4.98 15.08
CA ARG A 105 -2.01 4.33 13.90
C ARG A 105 -0.90 3.38 14.31
N VAL A 106 -0.82 2.29 13.57
CA VAL A 106 0.27 1.34 13.67
C VAL A 106 1.10 1.53 12.42
N PHE A 107 2.39 1.82 12.61
CA PHE A 107 3.30 2.02 11.49
C PHE A 107 4.07 0.73 11.25
N MET A 108 4.13 0.32 10.00
CA MET A 108 4.79 -0.91 9.61
C MET A 108 5.72 -0.67 8.44
N ARG A 109 6.75 -1.48 8.34
CA ARG A 109 7.67 -1.37 7.22
C ARG A 109 8.07 -2.76 6.74
N LYS A 110 8.45 -2.81 5.47
CA LYS A 110 9.06 -4.01 4.91
C LYS A 110 10.34 -3.60 4.21
N ARG A 111 11.42 -4.29 4.50
CA ARG A 111 12.67 -4.06 3.81
C ARG A 111 12.67 -4.81 2.50
N LEU A 112 13.18 -4.18 1.48
CA LEU A 112 13.13 -4.73 0.13
C LEU A 112 14.51 -5.20 -0.27
N VAL A 113 14.52 -6.31 -0.98
CA VAL A 113 15.75 -6.85 -1.53
C VAL A 113 15.82 -6.35 -2.94
N GLY A 114 16.78 -5.51 -3.21
CA GLY A 114 16.82 -4.90 -4.53
C GLY A 114 18.10 -5.12 -5.25
#